data_d511726552ca969ad1f1e32d333b63cd
#
_entry.id   d511726552ca969ad1f1e32d333b63cd
#
_cell.length_a   1.000
_cell.length_b   1.000
_cell.length_c   1.000
_cell.angle_alpha   90.00
_cell.angle_beta   90.00
_cell.angle_gamma   90.00
#
_symmetry.space_group_name_H-M   'P 1'
#
loop_
_entity.id
_entity.type
_entity.pdbx_description
1 polymer ?
#
loop_
_entity_poly.entity_id
_entity_poly.type
_entity_poly.pdbx_seq_one_letter_code
_entity_poly.pdbx_strand_id
1 'polypeptide(L)'
;IRVALDLTEEWDKTQENKEEKSTLLTGVVIARTEFVKKHPEAVSDFLERYASSVDFVNADTDQAAKLVGQYEIVTEEVAKKALPECNIVCVTGEEMQKQLSGYLKVLYDANAESIGGSLPEDEFYYSE
;
A
#
# COMPACT_ATOMS: atom_id res chain seq x y z
N ILE A 1 22.04 10.50 12.14
CA ILE A 1 20.89 9.57 12.08
C ILE A 1 21.37 8.32 11.38
N ARG A 2 21.00 7.16 11.89
CA ARG A 2 21.26 5.86 11.27
C ARG A 2 20.00 5.00 11.38
N VAL A 3 19.78 4.12 10.39
CA VAL A 3 18.74 3.09 10.43
C VAL A 3 19.11 2.09 11.52
N ALA A 4 18.21 1.79 12.41
CA ALA A 4 18.39 0.85 13.52
C ALA A 4 17.74 -0.51 13.22
N LEU A 5 16.56 -0.48 12.56
CA LEU A 5 15.77 -1.66 12.20
C LEU A 5 15.12 -1.40 10.84
N ASP A 6 15.01 -2.44 10.02
CA ASP A 6 14.12 -2.50 8.88
C ASP A 6 12.81 -3.16 9.31
N LEU A 7 11.71 -2.41 9.27
CA LEU A 7 10.42 -2.91 9.76
C LEU A 7 9.83 -4.01 8.86
N THR A 8 10.15 -4.02 7.57
CA THR A 8 9.72 -5.08 6.66
C THR A 8 10.39 -6.40 7.03
N GLU A 9 11.73 -6.37 7.21
CA GLU A 9 12.46 -7.56 7.65
C GLU A 9 12.01 -8.06 9.03
N GLU A 10 11.78 -7.16 9.98
CA GLU A 10 11.30 -7.53 11.31
C GLU A 10 9.89 -8.12 11.26
N TRP A 11 9.00 -7.55 10.42
CA TRP A 11 7.67 -8.12 10.18
C TRP A 11 7.78 -9.55 9.62
N ASP A 12 8.56 -9.74 8.58
CA ASP A 12 8.75 -11.05 7.93
C ASP A 12 9.24 -12.10 8.91
N LYS A 13 10.18 -11.77 9.79
CA LYS A 13 10.64 -12.67 10.87
C LYS A 13 9.50 -13.10 11.79
N THR A 14 8.56 -12.21 12.08
CA THR A 14 7.38 -12.56 12.91
C THR A 14 6.41 -13.50 12.21
N GLN A 15 6.48 -13.59 10.87
CA GLN A 15 5.60 -14.43 10.05
C GLN A 15 6.22 -15.79 9.68
N GLU A 16 7.52 -16.05 9.97
CA GLU A 16 8.23 -17.24 9.52
C GLU A 16 7.56 -18.55 9.94
N ASN A 17 6.96 -18.60 11.14
CA ASN A 17 6.34 -19.78 11.71
C ASN A 17 4.80 -19.82 11.58
N LYS A 18 4.20 -18.90 10.79
CA LYS A 18 2.76 -18.87 10.56
C LYS A 18 2.41 -19.65 9.29
N GLU A 19 1.27 -20.37 9.33
CA GLU A 19 0.74 -21.08 8.16
C GLU A 19 0.35 -20.09 7.05
N GLU A 20 -0.31 -18.99 7.45
CA GLU A 20 -0.63 -17.88 6.56
C GLU A 20 0.26 -16.69 6.89
N LYS A 21 1.11 -16.34 5.94
CA LYS A 21 2.00 -15.16 6.07
C LYS A 21 1.27 -13.92 5.65
N SER A 22 1.43 -12.86 6.43
CA SER A 22 0.96 -11.52 6.08
C SER A 22 2.12 -10.62 5.64
N THR A 23 1.79 -9.57 4.88
CA THR A 23 2.73 -8.55 4.42
C THR A 23 2.54 -7.28 5.25
N LEU A 24 3.62 -6.58 5.58
CA LEU A 24 3.53 -5.26 6.20
C LEU A 24 2.96 -4.26 5.19
N LEU A 25 1.78 -3.71 5.48
CA LEU A 25 1.12 -2.70 4.66
C LEU A 25 1.07 -1.38 5.41
N THR A 26 1.65 -0.34 4.82
CA THR A 26 1.73 0.99 5.44
C THR A 26 0.81 2.03 4.79
N GLY A 27 0.24 1.72 3.63
CA GLY A 27 -0.66 2.62 2.92
C GLY A 27 -1.62 1.88 2.00
N VAL A 28 -2.84 2.39 1.90
CA VAL A 28 -3.88 1.88 1.02
C VAL A 28 -4.66 3.03 0.40
N VAL A 29 -5.25 2.80 -0.76
CA VAL A 29 -6.25 3.70 -1.35
C VAL A 29 -7.62 3.26 -0.87
N ILE A 30 -8.42 4.21 -0.39
CA ILE A 30 -9.81 3.96 0.01
C ILE A 30 -10.76 4.78 -0.85
N ALA A 31 -11.92 4.20 -1.16
CA ALA A 31 -13.00 4.88 -1.87
C ALA A 31 -14.34 4.63 -1.17
N ARG A 32 -15.24 5.60 -1.24
CA ARG A 32 -16.60 5.42 -0.72
C ARG A 32 -17.36 4.47 -1.64
N THR A 33 -18.04 3.48 -1.07
CA THR A 33 -18.83 2.48 -1.81
C THR A 33 -19.83 3.12 -2.77
N GLU A 34 -20.51 4.21 -2.37
CA GLU A 34 -21.43 4.93 -3.25
C GLU A 34 -20.73 5.58 -4.46
N PHE A 35 -19.49 6.07 -4.28
CA PHE A 35 -18.71 6.63 -5.38
C PHE A 35 -18.33 5.54 -6.37
N VAL A 36 -17.83 4.42 -5.88
CA VAL A 36 -17.47 3.26 -6.71
C VAL A 36 -18.65 2.78 -7.52
N LYS A 37 -19.83 2.62 -6.90
CA LYS A 37 -21.05 2.18 -7.58
C LYS A 37 -21.58 3.17 -8.62
N LYS A 38 -21.43 4.47 -8.38
CA LYS A 38 -21.93 5.52 -9.29
C LYS A 38 -20.95 5.85 -10.42
N HIS A 39 -19.67 5.62 -10.22
CA HIS A 39 -18.60 6.05 -11.12
C HIS A 39 -17.57 4.93 -11.39
N PRO A 40 -18.02 3.72 -11.82
CA PRO A 40 -17.10 2.59 -12.00
C PRO A 40 -15.99 2.88 -13.03
N GLU A 41 -16.33 3.59 -14.13
CA GLU A 41 -15.34 3.98 -15.14
C GLU A 41 -14.25 4.91 -14.58
N ALA A 42 -14.61 5.83 -13.67
CA ALA A 42 -13.63 6.71 -13.05
C ALA A 42 -12.71 5.96 -12.07
N VAL A 43 -13.21 4.90 -11.43
CA VAL A 43 -12.39 4.02 -10.57
C VAL A 43 -11.42 3.21 -11.41
N SER A 44 -11.88 2.61 -12.51
CA SER A 44 -11.03 1.87 -13.44
C SER A 44 -9.93 2.76 -14.05
N ASP A 45 -10.28 3.96 -14.57
CA ASP A 45 -9.31 4.93 -15.10
C ASP A 45 -8.29 5.36 -14.04
N PHE A 46 -8.73 5.56 -12.79
CA PHE A 46 -7.83 5.88 -11.69
C PHE A 46 -6.84 4.73 -11.43
N LEU A 47 -7.32 3.49 -11.34
CA LEU A 47 -6.46 2.32 -11.06
C LEU A 47 -5.42 2.11 -12.17
N GLU A 48 -5.81 2.24 -13.44
CA GLU A 48 -4.90 2.16 -14.59
C GLU A 48 -3.80 3.23 -14.53
N ARG A 49 -4.18 4.48 -14.26
CA ARG A 49 -3.23 5.60 -14.14
C ARG A 49 -2.34 5.45 -12.91
N TYR A 50 -2.90 4.96 -11.81
CA TYR A 50 -2.15 4.72 -10.59
C TYR A 50 -1.09 3.64 -10.79
N ALA A 51 -1.45 2.50 -11.40
CA ALA A 51 -0.52 1.44 -11.76
C ALA A 51 0.61 1.98 -12.67
N SER A 52 0.25 2.73 -13.72
CA SER A 52 1.22 3.35 -14.62
C SER A 52 2.16 4.32 -13.90
N SER A 53 1.65 5.06 -12.89
CA SER A 53 2.48 5.97 -12.08
C SER A 53 3.46 5.20 -11.18
N VAL A 54 3.01 4.08 -10.59
CA VAL A 54 3.88 3.20 -9.79
C VAL A 54 4.99 2.60 -10.65
N ASP A 55 4.63 2.09 -11.83
CA ASP A 55 5.60 1.55 -12.80
C ASP A 55 6.63 2.61 -13.20
N PHE A 56 6.20 3.84 -13.48
CA PHE A 56 7.09 4.95 -13.81
C PHE A 56 8.06 5.27 -12.67
N VAL A 57 7.57 5.37 -11.45
CA VAL A 57 8.42 5.68 -10.27
C VAL A 57 9.49 4.62 -10.06
N ASN A 58 9.14 3.36 -10.26
CA ASN A 58 10.07 2.23 -10.08
C ASN A 58 11.04 2.09 -11.26
N ALA A 59 10.62 2.44 -12.48
CA ALA A 59 11.46 2.34 -13.68
C ALA A 59 12.44 3.51 -13.82
N ASP A 60 12.06 4.73 -13.40
CA ASP A 60 12.87 5.95 -13.54
C ASP A 60 12.78 6.82 -12.28
N THR A 61 13.43 6.35 -11.22
CA THR A 61 13.46 7.01 -9.91
C THR A 61 14.03 8.43 -9.98
N ASP A 62 14.99 8.69 -10.88
CA ASP A 62 15.58 10.02 -11.04
C ASP A 62 14.57 11.02 -11.61
N GLN A 63 13.79 10.64 -12.62
CA GLN A 63 12.74 11.50 -13.17
C GLN A 63 11.58 11.65 -12.19
N ALA A 64 11.21 10.57 -11.50
CA ALA A 64 10.20 10.62 -10.45
C ALA A 64 10.60 11.61 -9.33
N ALA A 65 11.86 11.58 -8.88
CA ALA A 65 12.37 12.50 -7.87
C ALA A 65 12.33 13.97 -8.31
N LYS A 66 12.61 14.26 -9.60
CA LYS A 66 12.46 15.61 -10.16
C LYS A 66 11.01 16.08 -10.10
N LEU A 67 10.06 15.22 -10.48
CA LEU A 67 8.63 15.54 -10.40
C LEU A 67 8.20 15.80 -8.96
N VAL A 68 8.62 14.96 -8.03
CA VAL A 68 8.36 15.14 -6.58
C VAL A 68 8.86 16.51 -6.10
N GLY A 69 10.06 16.93 -6.54
CA GLY A 69 10.61 18.25 -6.25
C GLY A 69 9.83 19.38 -6.92
N GLN A 70 9.42 19.22 -8.19
CA GLN A 70 8.63 20.21 -8.93
C GLN A 70 7.23 20.44 -8.32
N TYR A 71 6.62 19.39 -7.78
CA TYR A 71 5.34 19.46 -7.08
C TYR A 71 5.48 19.85 -5.60
N GLU A 72 6.68 20.21 -5.15
CA GLU A 72 6.96 20.67 -3.78
C GLU A 72 6.53 19.70 -2.68
N ILE A 73 6.51 18.38 -2.98
CA ILE A 73 6.19 17.34 -2.00
C ILE A 73 7.34 17.21 -1.01
N VAL A 74 8.56 16.98 -1.51
CA VAL A 74 9.85 17.11 -0.82
C VAL A 74 10.90 17.56 -1.85
N THR A 75 12.11 17.90 -1.42
CA THR A 75 13.16 18.26 -2.38
C THR A 75 13.57 17.07 -3.25
N GLU A 76 14.00 17.33 -4.48
CA GLU A 76 14.49 16.29 -5.41
C GLU A 76 15.58 15.42 -4.76
N GLU A 77 16.53 16.04 -4.04
CA GLU A 77 17.61 15.32 -3.36
C GLU A 77 17.09 14.34 -2.29
N VAL A 78 16.08 14.75 -1.53
CA VAL A 78 15.43 13.86 -0.54
C VAL A 78 14.68 12.76 -1.24
N ALA A 79 13.91 13.07 -2.29
CA ALA A 79 13.15 12.08 -3.07
C ALA A 79 14.07 11.01 -3.69
N LYS A 80 15.21 11.38 -4.27
CA LYS A 80 16.19 10.43 -4.83
C LYS A 80 16.69 9.40 -3.82
N LYS A 81 16.84 9.81 -2.57
CA LYS A 81 17.29 8.92 -1.50
C LYS A 81 16.16 8.06 -0.92
N ALA A 82 14.95 8.61 -0.88
CA ALA A 82 13.83 7.97 -0.20
C ALA A 82 13.05 7.00 -1.11
N LEU A 83 12.80 7.35 -2.38
CA LEU A 83 11.98 6.55 -3.28
C LEU A 83 12.38 5.07 -3.38
N PRO A 84 13.68 4.71 -3.47
CA PRO A 84 14.09 3.30 -3.52
C PRO A 84 13.72 2.49 -2.28
N GLU A 85 13.53 3.16 -1.14
CA GLU A 85 13.22 2.54 0.16
C GLU A 85 11.73 2.62 0.52
N CYS A 86 10.91 3.24 -0.34
CA CYS A 86 9.49 3.45 -0.04
C CYS A 86 8.61 2.24 -0.33
N ASN A 87 9.13 1.17 -0.98
CA ASN A 87 8.36 -0.03 -1.36
C ASN A 87 7.05 0.31 -2.08
N ILE A 88 7.13 1.21 -3.08
CA ILE A 88 5.95 1.70 -3.81
C ILE A 88 5.44 0.61 -4.74
N VAL A 89 4.21 0.12 -4.48
CA VAL A 89 3.58 -0.94 -5.25
C VAL A 89 2.11 -0.60 -5.55
N CYS A 90 1.57 -1.20 -6.61
CA CYS A 90 0.14 -1.20 -6.91
C CYS A 90 -0.34 -2.64 -6.90
N VAL A 91 -1.09 -3.02 -5.87
CA VAL A 91 -1.66 -4.35 -5.72
C VAL A 91 -3.17 -4.24 -5.70
N THR A 92 -3.86 -4.99 -6.57
CA THR A 92 -5.32 -4.97 -6.75
C THR A 92 -5.91 -6.38 -6.74
N GLY A 93 -7.23 -6.50 -6.78
CA GLY A 93 -7.94 -7.77 -6.91
C GLY A 93 -7.69 -8.75 -5.76
N GLU A 94 -7.67 -10.03 -6.06
CA GLU A 94 -7.53 -11.12 -5.07
C GLU A 94 -6.24 -11.02 -4.25
N GLU A 95 -5.13 -10.60 -4.87
CA GLU A 95 -3.86 -10.46 -4.16
C GLU A 95 -3.92 -9.32 -3.14
N MET A 96 -4.54 -8.19 -3.48
CA MET A 96 -4.79 -7.09 -2.55
C MET A 96 -5.66 -7.56 -1.38
N GLN A 97 -6.77 -8.24 -1.65
CA GLN A 97 -7.64 -8.77 -0.61
C GLN A 97 -6.89 -9.71 0.33
N LYS A 98 -6.12 -10.65 -0.22
CA LYS A 98 -5.33 -11.61 0.56
C LYS A 98 -4.30 -10.92 1.46
N GLN A 99 -3.51 -9.98 0.91
CA GLN A 99 -2.49 -9.27 1.68
C GLN A 99 -3.12 -8.40 2.76
N LEU A 100 -4.18 -7.65 2.42
CA LEU A 100 -4.82 -6.72 3.34
C LEU A 100 -5.58 -7.47 4.45
N SER A 101 -6.32 -8.54 4.14
CA SER A 101 -7.00 -9.36 5.16
C SER A 101 -6.00 -10.01 6.12
N GLY A 102 -4.88 -10.52 5.61
CA GLY A 102 -3.80 -11.07 6.43
C GLY A 102 -3.19 -10.03 7.37
N TYR A 103 -2.95 -8.81 6.87
CA TYR A 103 -2.45 -7.71 7.69
C TYR A 103 -3.45 -7.28 8.77
N LEU A 104 -4.71 -7.08 8.39
CA LEU A 104 -5.79 -6.72 9.33
C LEU A 104 -6.00 -7.79 10.41
N LYS A 105 -5.86 -9.07 10.04
CA LYS A 105 -5.93 -10.16 11.02
C LYS A 105 -4.83 -10.07 12.08
N VAL A 106 -3.59 -9.76 11.70
CA VAL A 106 -2.50 -9.58 12.66
C VAL A 106 -2.78 -8.40 13.60
N LEU A 107 -3.31 -7.29 13.09
CA LEU A 107 -3.72 -6.15 13.91
C LEU A 107 -4.88 -6.51 14.84
N TYR A 108 -5.88 -7.24 14.35
CA TYR A 108 -7.02 -7.70 15.14
C TYR A 108 -6.60 -8.59 16.30
N ASP A 109 -5.73 -9.58 16.02
CA ASP A 109 -5.24 -10.51 17.03
C ASP A 109 -4.39 -9.80 18.12
N ALA A 110 -3.70 -8.73 17.74
CA ALA A 110 -2.94 -7.91 18.69
C ALA A 110 -3.85 -6.97 19.50
N ASN A 111 -4.79 -6.32 18.86
CA ASN A 111 -5.79 -5.43 19.48
C ASN A 111 -6.95 -5.18 18.53
N ALA A 112 -8.10 -5.83 18.75
CA ALA A 112 -9.28 -5.71 17.90
C ALA A 112 -9.76 -4.26 17.72
N GLU A 113 -9.66 -3.42 18.75
CA GLU A 113 -10.07 -2.02 18.71
C GLU A 113 -9.25 -1.19 17.71
N SER A 114 -8.03 -1.62 17.36
CA SER A 114 -7.18 -0.92 16.40
C SER A 114 -7.76 -0.90 14.97
N ILE A 115 -8.66 -1.84 14.67
CA ILE A 115 -9.34 -1.95 13.37
C ILE A 115 -10.88 -1.80 13.48
N GLY A 116 -11.37 -1.24 14.59
CA GLY A 116 -12.81 -1.00 14.80
C GLY A 116 -13.57 -2.16 15.42
N GLY A 117 -12.89 -3.14 16.02
CA GLY A 117 -13.48 -4.22 16.82
C GLY A 117 -13.92 -5.46 16.04
N SER A 118 -13.87 -5.46 14.72
CA SER A 118 -14.20 -6.62 13.87
C SER A 118 -13.36 -6.63 12.59
N LEU A 119 -13.15 -7.81 12.05
CA LEU A 119 -12.57 -7.96 10.71
C LEU A 119 -13.60 -7.55 9.65
N PRO A 120 -13.17 -6.91 8.54
CA PRO A 120 -14.06 -6.56 7.44
C PRO A 120 -14.63 -7.80 6.74
N GLU A 121 -15.85 -7.65 6.21
CA GLU A 121 -16.47 -8.62 5.29
C GLU A 121 -15.92 -8.46 3.86
N ASP A 122 -16.22 -9.41 2.97
CA ASP A 122 -15.70 -9.42 1.59
C ASP A 122 -16.04 -8.17 0.79
N GLU A 123 -17.20 -7.57 1.03
CA GLU A 123 -17.64 -6.32 0.36
C GLU A 123 -16.79 -5.09 0.70
N PHE A 124 -15.95 -5.17 1.71
CA PHE A 124 -14.97 -4.13 2.05
C PHE A 124 -13.88 -4.02 0.98
N TYR A 125 -13.52 -5.14 0.37
CA TYR A 125 -12.44 -5.20 -0.60
C TYR A 125 -12.97 -4.93 -2.00
N TYR A 126 -12.35 -3.98 -2.71
CA TYR A 126 -12.71 -3.71 -4.08
C TYR A 126 -12.29 -4.87 -4.99
N SER A 127 -13.24 -5.40 -5.75
CA SER A 127 -13.02 -6.36 -6.84
C SER A 127 -13.65 -5.81 -8.12
N GLU A 128 -12.95 -5.91 -9.24
CA GLU A 128 -13.47 -5.56 -10.57
C GLU A 128 -14.51 -6.58 -11.03
#